data_70abbd423d376a8df1e10b47ee4302c6
#
_entry.id   70abbd423d376a8df1e10b47ee4302c6
#
_cell.length_a   1.000
_cell.length_b   1.000
_cell.length_c   1.000
_cell.angle_alpha   90.00
_cell.angle_beta   90.00
_cell.angle_gamma   90.00
#
_symmetry.space_group_name_H-M   'P 1'
#
loop_
_entity.id
_entity.type
_entity.pdbx_description
1 polymer ?
#
loop_
_entity_poly.entity_id
_entity_poly.type
_entity_poly.pdbx_seq_one_letter_code
_entity_poly.pdbx_strand_id
1 'polypeptide(L)'
;IEVIRAQAYTSDIEIGTTRNIPVSSSLIRKLLHEGEVEIAARCLKYEYFLDGTVVGGYQVGRKIGFPTANLSVDDPDKLIPADGVYAVWVTFDGKTYMGMLNIGVRPTIDNGPNRTIEVNILHFHSNIYDKFIRLTFVKRTRPELKFSSIDELIVQLHKDAEETEAILLASKARSNQQEELRK
;
A
#
# COMPACT_ATOMS: atom_id res chain seq x y z
N ILE A 1 3.08 -38.89 20.63
CA ILE A 1 2.83 -37.64 19.85
C ILE A 1 3.65 -37.74 18.58
N GLU A 2 2.98 -37.86 17.45
CA GLU A 2 3.65 -37.88 16.13
C GLU A 2 3.97 -36.44 15.74
N VAL A 3 5.25 -36.14 15.55
CA VAL A 3 5.70 -34.80 15.12
C VAL A 3 5.86 -34.82 13.61
N ILE A 4 4.93 -34.22 12.90
CA ILE A 4 5.02 -34.02 11.44
C ILE A 4 5.87 -32.77 11.18
N ARG A 5 7.02 -32.96 10.53
CA ARG A 5 7.86 -31.85 10.06
C ARG A 5 7.33 -31.36 8.70
N ALA A 6 6.70 -30.18 8.68
CA ALA A 6 6.33 -29.53 7.43
C ALA A 6 7.59 -29.17 6.62
N GLN A 7 7.55 -29.43 5.32
CA GLN A 7 8.61 -28.94 4.42
C GLN A 7 8.53 -27.42 4.30
N ALA A 8 9.70 -26.76 4.31
CA ALA A 8 9.76 -25.32 4.08
C ALA A 8 9.26 -25.02 2.65
N TYR A 9 8.30 -24.08 2.55
CA TYR A 9 7.86 -23.59 1.25
C TYR A 9 8.99 -22.77 0.60
N THR A 10 9.47 -23.23 -0.55
CA THR A 10 10.39 -22.46 -1.40
C THR A 10 9.59 -21.79 -2.51
N SER A 11 9.76 -20.50 -2.67
CA SER A 11 9.11 -19.78 -3.77
C SER A 11 9.99 -19.81 -5.02
N ASP A 12 9.38 -19.92 -6.19
CA ASP A 12 10.03 -19.73 -7.50
C ASP A 12 10.41 -18.25 -7.75
N ILE A 13 10.50 -17.46 -6.68
CA ILE A 13 10.74 -16.02 -6.74
C ILE A 13 12.24 -15.78 -6.81
N GLU A 14 12.65 -14.97 -7.80
CA GLU A 14 13.98 -14.40 -7.88
C GLU A 14 14.01 -13.11 -7.06
N ILE A 15 14.96 -13.00 -6.12
CA ILE A 15 15.30 -11.75 -5.44
C ILE A 15 16.78 -11.48 -5.75
N GLY A 16 17.02 -10.48 -6.59
CA GLY A 16 18.35 -10.28 -7.16
C GLY A 16 18.78 -11.48 -8.02
N THR A 17 19.92 -12.09 -7.69
CA THR A 17 20.46 -13.28 -8.40
C THR A 17 20.06 -14.60 -7.74
N THR A 18 19.32 -14.58 -6.64
CA THR A 18 19.00 -15.78 -5.84
C THR A 18 17.62 -16.33 -6.22
N ARG A 19 17.58 -17.60 -6.60
CA ARG A 19 16.35 -18.36 -6.91
C ARG A 19 16.01 -19.32 -5.78
N ASN A 20 14.73 -19.75 -5.72
CA ASN A 20 14.24 -20.75 -4.76
C ASN A 20 14.50 -20.37 -3.29
N ILE A 21 14.16 -19.13 -2.92
CA ILE A 21 14.38 -18.63 -1.57
C ILE A 21 13.35 -19.25 -0.62
N PRO A 22 13.78 -19.82 0.53
CA PRO A 22 12.83 -20.28 1.55
C PRO A 22 11.99 -19.13 2.06
N VAL A 23 10.67 -19.25 1.96
CA VAL A 23 9.74 -18.25 2.49
C VAL A 23 9.69 -18.38 4.00
N SER A 24 9.97 -17.29 4.70
CA SER A 24 9.90 -17.19 6.15
C SER A 24 9.24 -15.86 6.57
N SER A 25 8.73 -15.81 7.79
CA SER A 25 8.19 -14.56 8.35
C SER A 25 9.25 -13.46 8.42
N SER A 26 10.52 -13.81 8.65
CA SER A 26 11.64 -12.84 8.64
C SER A 26 11.88 -12.25 7.26
N LEU A 27 11.80 -13.07 6.19
CA LEU A 27 11.91 -12.59 4.81
C LEU A 27 10.75 -11.64 4.48
N ILE A 28 9.52 -12.01 4.82
CA ILE A 28 8.34 -11.18 4.55
C ILE A 28 8.44 -9.84 5.28
N ARG A 29 8.84 -9.83 6.57
CA ARG A 29 9.08 -8.60 7.31
C ARG A 29 10.13 -7.71 6.64
N LYS A 30 11.25 -8.30 6.21
CA LYS A 30 12.30 -7.58 5.49
C LYS A 30 11.76 -6.93 4.21
N LEU A 31 11.04 -7.68 3.38
CA LEU A 31 10.46 -7.18 2.14
C LEU A 31 9.49 -6.01 2.39
N LEU A 32 8.61 -6.11 3.40
CA LEU A 32 7.71 -5.03 3.76
C LEU A 32 8.48 -3.79 4.26
N HIS A 33 9.52 -3.97 5.07
CA HIS A 33 10.38 -2.87 5.53
C HIS A 33 11.18 -2.20 4.40
N GLU A 34 11.43 -2.90 3.31
CA GLU A 34 12.07 -2.38 2.10
C GLU A 34 11.06 -1.82 1.08
N GLY A 35 9.75 -2.01 1.33
CA GLY A 35 8.66 -1.56 0.46
C GLY A 35 8.40 -2.47 -0.73
N GLU A 36 8.99 -3.67 -0.75
CA GLU A 36 8.86 -4.68 -1.79
C GLU A 36 7.55 -5.46 -1.66
N VAL A 37 6.42 -4.73 -1.71
CA VAL A 37 5.08 -5.29 -1.47
C VAL A 37 4.67 -6.32 -2.53
N GLU A 38 5.14 -6.17 -3.78
CA GLU A 38 4.89 -7.12 -4.87
C GLU A 38 5.56 -8.47 -4.61
N ILE A 39 6.81 -8.45 -4.14
CA ILE A 39 7.54 -9.67 -3.81
C ILE A 39 6.96 -10.30 -2.54
N ALA A 40 6.62 -9.48 -1.54
CA ALA A 40 5.95 -9.94 -0.33
C ALA A 40 4.62 -10.64 -0.66
N ALA A 41 3.80 -10.09 -1.57
CA ALA A 41 2.54 -10.70 -2.01
C ALA A 41 2.76 -12.06 -2.68
N ARG A 42 3.80 -12.20 -3.51
CA ARG A 42 4.16 -13.49 -4.13
C ARG A 42 4.57 -14.52 -3.09
N CYS A 43 5.29 -14.11 -2.04
CA CYS A 43 5.65 -14.98 -0.91
C CYS A 43 4.43 -15.38 -0.07
N LEU A 44 3.54 -14.44 0.21
CA LEU A 44 2.32 -14.61 1.01
C LEU A 44 1.22 -15.38 0.26
N LYS A 45 1.23 -15.37 -1.08
CA LYS A 45 0.15 -15.82 -1.97
C LYS A 45 -1.14 -14.99 -1.87
N TYR A 46 -1.06 -13.81 -1.27
CA TYR A 46 -2.10 -12.79 -1.27
C TYR A 46 -1.46 -11.40 -1.20
N GLU A 47 -2.17 -10.38 -1.68
CA GLU A 47 -1.73 -9.00 -1.61
C GLU A 47 -1.74 -8.50 -0.15
N TYR A 48 -0.62 -7.92 0.30
CA TYR A 48 -0.54 -7.35 1.65
C TYR A 48 -1.57 -6.23 1.84
N PHE A 49 -2.13 -6.10 3.02
CA PHE A 49 -3.16 -5.09 3.29
C PHE A 49 -3.03 -4.47 4.68
N LEU A 50 -3.55 -3.26 4.82
CA LEU A 50 -3.77 -2.58 6.10
C LEU A 50 -5.27 -2.34 6.26
N ASP A 51 -5.78 -2.64 7.44
CA ASP A 51 -7.13 -2.32 7.86
C ASP A 51 -7.08 -1.21 8.92
N GLY A 52 -8.07 -0.34 8.90
CA GLY A 52 -8.17 0.71 9.91
C GLY A 52 -9.33 1.66 9.67
N THR A 53 -9.43 2.62 10.56
CA THR A 53 -10.49 3.62 10.55
C THR A 53 -9.96 4.94 9.98
N VAL A 54 -10.76 5.59 9.15
CA VAL A 54 -10.44 6.90 8.60
C VAL A 54 -10.61 7.97 9.68
N VAL A 55 -9.51 8.66 9.98
CA VAL A 55 -9.46 9.72 11.00
C VAL A 55 -9.25 11.10 10.37
N GLY A 56 -9.52 12.13 11.15
CA GLY A 56 -9.25 13.52 10.75
C GLY A 56 -7.77 13.77 10.51
N GLY A 57 -7.47 14.63 9.52
CA GLY A 57 -6.12 15.09 9.18
C GLY A 57 -6.06 16.58 8.92
N TYR A 58 -4.89 17.10 8.59
CA TYR A 58 -4.68 18.55 8.37
C TYR A 58 -5.29 19.11 7.08
N GLN A 59 -5.89 18.26 6.23
CA GLN A 59 -6.60 18.62 4.99
C GLN A 59 -5.78 19.46 3.99
N VAL A 60 -4.43 19.37 4.03
CA VAL A 60 -3.55 20.10 3.11
C VAL A 60 -3.80 19.68 1.67
N GLY A 61 -3.93 18.38 1.42
CA GLY A 61 -4.20 17.82 0.10
C GLY A 61 -5.50 18.39 -0.52
N ARG A 62 -6.52 18.63 0.28
CA ARG A 62 -7.78 19.22 -0.20
C ARG A 62 -7.60 20.60 -0.83
N LYS A 63 -6.68 21.43 -0.29
CA LYS A 63 -6.39 22.78 -0.82
C LYS A 63 -5.69 22.76 -2.17
N ILE A 64 -4.99 21.68 -2.48
CA ILE A 64 -4.22 21.50 -3.73
C ILE A 64 -4.87 20.52 -4.72
N GLY A 65 -6.15 20.17 -4.50
CA GLY A 65 -6.90 19.31 -5.42
C GLY A 65 -6.72 17.79 -5.20
N PHE A 66 -5.95 17.37 -4.19
CA PHE A 66 -5.71 15.96 -3.85
C PHE A 66 -6.18 15.64 -2.43
N PRO A 67 -7.51 15.59 -2.17
CA PRO A 67 -8.02 15.27 -0.85
C PRO A 67 -7.55 13.87 -0.43
N THR A 68 -7.04 13.75 0.81
CA THR A 68 -6.56 12.48 1.38
C THR A 68 -7.37 12.08 2.60
N ALA A 69 -7.57 10.78 2.76
CA ALA A 69 -8.06 10.17 3.99
C ALA A 69 -6.87 9.65 4.79
N ASN A 70 -6.82 9.98 6.08
CA ASN A 70 -5.79 9.47 6.99
C ASN A 70 -6.29 8.17 7.63
N LEU A 71 -5.48 7.11 7.58
CA LEU A 71 -5.78 5.83 8.18
C LEU A 71 -5.14 5.72 9.56
N SER A 72 -5.95 5.43 10.57
CA SER A 72 -5.51 4.87 11.84
C SER A 72 -5.58 3.36 11.74
N VAL A 73 -4.44 2.68 11.79
CA VAL A 73 -4.39 1.21 11.73
C VAL A 73 -4.84 0.66 13.07
N ASP A 74 -5.83 -0.23 13.07
CA ASP A 74 -6.47 -0.72 14.28
C ASP A 74 -5.59 -1.75 15.03
N ASP A 75 -4.78 -2.53 14.29
CA ASP A 75 -3.87 -3.52 14.86
C ASP A 75 -2.47 -2.90 15.09
N PRO A 76 -2.03 -2.69 16.35
CA PRO A 76 -0.75 -2.09 16.67
C PRO A 76 0.45 -2.96 16.25
N ASP A 77 0.26 -4.27 16.10
CA ASP A 77 1.31 -5.21 15.69
C ASP A 77 1.40 -5.35 14.15
N LYS A 78 0.49 -4.70 13.43
CA LYS A 78 0.48 -4.75 11.98
C LYS A 78 1.69 -4.02 11.40
N LEU A 79 2.47 -4.72 10.57
CA LEU A 79 3.64 -4.13 9.91
C LEU A 79 3.20 -3.08 8.88
N ILE A 80 3.70 -1.87 9.05
CA ILE A 80 3.52 -0.81 8.06
C ILE A 80 4.69 -0.90 7.06
N PRO A 81 4.43 -1.02 5.75
CA PRO A 81 5.48 -1.04 4.72
C PRO A 81 6.37 0.20 4.75
N ALA A 82 7.51 0.19 4.06
CA ALA A 82 8.42 1.33 3.97
C ALA A 82 7.72 2.63 3.58
N ASP A 83 8.31 3.76 3.94
CA ASP A 83 7.81 5.08 3.51
C ASP A 83 7.89 5.21 1.99
N GLY A 84 6.90 5.85 1.38
CA GLY A 84 6.80 6.02 -0.07
C GLY A 84 5.37 6.12 -0.57
N VAL A 85 5.23 6.16 -1.89
CA VAL A 85 3.94 6.19 -2.57
C VAL A 85 3.63 4.81 -3.14
N TYR A 86 2.36 4.40 -3.02
CA TYR A 86 1.89 3.07 -3.40
C TYR A 86 0.59 3.15 -4.19
N ALA A 87 0.48 2.30 -5.20
CA ALA A 87 -0.79 1.96 -5.83
C ALA A 87 -1.51 0.93 -4.95
N VAL A 88 -2.73 1.24 -4.52
CA VAL A 88 -3.52 0.40 -3.61
C VAL A 88 -4.97 0.31 -4.07
N TRP A 89 -5.61 -0.82 -3.76
CA TRP A 89 -7.07 -0.91 -3.78
C TRP A 89 -7.60 -0.46 -2.43
N VAL A 90 -8.65 0.38 -2.45
CA VAL A 90 -9.34 0.88 -1.25
C VAL A 90 -10.72 0.26 -1.20
N THR A 91 -10.98 -0.57 -0.19
CA THR A 91 -12.25 -1.28 -0.05
C THR A 91 -12.99 -0.83 1.20
N PHE A 92 -14.23 -0.39 1.03
CA PHE A 92 -15.18 -0.06 2.11
C PHE A 92 -16.62 -0.14 1.60
N ASP A 93 -17.57 -0.37 2.49
CA ASP A 93 -19.00 -0.50 2.19
C ASP A 93 -19.28 -1.46 0.99
N GLY A 94 -18.51 -2.55 0.89
CA GLY A 94 -18.64 -3.55 -0.18
C GLY A 94 -18.18 -3.09 -1.58
N LYS A 95 -17.56 -1.92 -1.70
CA LYS A 95 -17.05 -1.39 -2.97
C LYS A 95 -15.53 -1.22 -2.92
N THR A 96 -14.90 -1.36 -4.09
CA THR A 96 -13.44 -1.21 -4.24
C THR A 96 -13.13 -0.06 -5.20
N TYR A 97 -12.21 0.79 -4.80
CA TYR A 97 -11.77 1.99 -5.51
C TYR A 97 -10.26 1.95 -5.73
N MET A 98 -9.78 2.71 -6.70
CA MET A 98 -8.34 2.95 -6.91
C MET A 98 -7.85 4.01 -5.94
N GLY A 99 -6.66 3.81 -5.36
CA GLY A 99 -6.07 4.74 -4.41
C GLY A 99 -4.57 4.93 -4.59
N MET A 100 -4.14 6.17 -4.47
CA MET A 100 -2.75 6.57 -4.33
C MET A 100 -2.46 6.78 -2.85
N LEU A 101 -1.69 5.88 -2.25
CA LEU A 101 -1.35 5.90 -0.84
C LEU A 101 0.03 6.51 -0.62
N ASN A 102 0.15 7.41 0.34
CA ASN A 102 1.44 7.88 0.88
C ASN A 102 1.64 7.37 2.31
N ILE A 103 2.75 6.70 2.54
CA ILE A 103 3.27 6.39 3.87
C ILE A 103 4.50 7.28 4.08
N GLY A 104 4.49 8.09 5.13
CA GLY A 104 5.57 9.02 5.38
C GLY A 104 5.68 9.44 6.84
N VAL A 105 6.76 10.15 7.16
CA VAL A 105 7.01 10.65 8.51
C VAL A 105 6.76 12.15 8.53
N ARG A 106 5.87 12.61 9.41
CA ARG A 106 5.73 14.04 9.69
C ARG A 106 6.52 14.42 10.94
N PRO A 107 7.36 15.46 10.86
CA PRO A 107 7.93 16.05 12.05
C PRO A 107 6.80 16.66 12.89
N THR A 108 6.62 16.20 14.12
CA THR A 108 5.75 16.84 15.10
C THR A 108 6.59 17.54 16.14
N ILE A 109 6.15 18.72 16.60
CA ILE A 109 6.91 19.56 17.53
C ILE A 109 7.03 18.89 18.92
N ASP A 110 6.04 18.09 19.32
CA ASP A 110 5.93 17.59 20.70
C ASP A 110 6.10 16.07 20.89
N ASN A 111 5.95 15.23 19.86
CA ASN A 111 5.88 13.76 20.03
C ASN A 111 6.80 12.92 19.12
N GLY A 112 7.86 13.53 18.56
CA GLY A 112 8.77 12.82 17.65
C GLY A 112 8.17 12.55 16.26
N PRO A 113 8.83 11.73 15.42
CA PRO A 113 8.37 11.46 14.06
C PRO A 113 7.13 10.58 14.10
N ASN A 114 5.97 11.17 13.74
CA ASN A 114 4.72 10.44 13.63
C ASN A 114 4.55 9.94 12.19
N ARG A 115 4.44 8.63 12.02
CA ARG A 115 4.24 8.00 10.73
C ARG A 115 2.78 8.18 10.32
N THR A 116 2.55 8.71 9.11
CA THR A 116 1.20 8.95 8.57
C THR A 116 0.93 8.02 7.39
N ILE A 117 -0.31 7.57 7.29
CA ILE A 117 -0.82 6.72 6.22
C ILE A 117 -1.98 7.48 5.59
N GLU A 118 -1.74 8.05 4.43
CA GLU A 118 -2.69 8.95 3.75
C GLU A 118 -3.02 8.42 2.36
N VAL A 119 -4.30 8.19 2.08
CA VAL A 119 -4.74 7.72 0.77
C VAL A 119 -5.60 8.76 0.06
N ASN A 120 -5.22 9.11 -1.16
CA ASN A 120 -6.09 9.80 -2.11
C ASN A 120 -6.86 8.72 -2.90
N ILE A 121 -8.17 8.72 -2.80
CA ILE A 121 -9.03 7.80 -3.56
C ILE A 121 -9.33 8.47 -4.91
N LEU A 122 -8.84 7.86 -5.99
CA LEU A 122 -8.96 8.43 -7.32
C LEU A 122 -10.43 8.53 -7.76
N HIS A 123 -10.81 9.64 -8.37
CA HIS A 123 -12.17 9.93 -8.86
C HIS A 123 -13.27 9.82 -7.79
N PHE A 124 -12.92 10.08 -6.52
CA PHE A 124 -13.84 9.98 -5.39
C PHE A 124 -13.94 11.30 -4.62
N HIS A 125 -15.17 11.77 -4.34
CA HIS A 125 -15.41 13.10 -3.76
C HIS A 125 -16.30 13.10 -2.51
N SER A 126 -16.64 11.92 -1.99
CA SER A 126 -17.51 11.82 -0.81
C SER A 126 -16.70 11.78 0.49
N ASN A 127 -17.36 12.12 1.61
CA ASN A 127 -16.77 12.00 2.92
C ASN A 127 -16.78 10.53 3.39
N ILE A 128 -15.65 10.07 3.93
CA ILE A 128 -15.48 8.72 4.48
C ILE A 128 -14.88 8.72 5.89
N TYR A 129 -14.96 9.83 6.63
CA TYR A 129 -14.55 9.85 8.04
C TYR A 129 -15.30 8.79 8.84
N ASP A 130 -14.62 8.23 9.83
CA ASP A 130 -15.10 7.17 10.72
C ASP A 130 -15.46 5.85 10.00
N LYS A 131 -15.23 5.75 8.70
CA LYS A 131 -15.36 4.49 7.95
C LYS A 131 -14.18 3.59 8.22
N PHE A 132 -14.48 2.30 8.41
CA PHE A 132 -13.48 1.24 8.35
C PHE A 132 -13.14 0.97 6.89
N ILE A 133 -11.85 1.02 6.54
CA ILE A 133 -11.39 0.77 5.18
C ILE A 133 -10.24 -0.25 5.17
N ARG A 134 -10.12 -0.97 4.08
CA ARG A 134 -8.98 -1.82 3.76
C ARG A 134 -8.17 -1.21 2.63
N LEU A 135 -6.86 -1.09 2.82
CA LEU A 135 -5.89 -0.70 1.81
C LEU A 135 -5.10 -1.93 1.39
N THR A 136 -5.33 -2.43 0.17
CA THR A 136 -4.63 -3.60 -0.39
C THR A 136 -3.51 -3.12 -1.31
N PHE A 137 -2.27 -3.48 -1.01
CA PHE A 137 -1.08 -3.01 -1.72
C PHE A 137 -0.88 -3.77 -3.02
N VAL A 138 -0.71 -3.04 -4.12
CA VAL A 138 -0.39 -3.61 -5.42
C VAL A 138 1.07 -3.37 -5.77
N LYS A 139 1.55 -2.12 -5.67
CA LYS A 139 2.92 -1.75 -6.04
C LYS A 139 3.38 -0.49 -5.33
N ARG A 140 4.68 -0.44 -4.97
CA ARG A 140 5.34 0.82 -4.60
C ARG A 140 5.77 1.56 -5.87
N THR A 141 5.25 2.77 -6.08
CA THR A 141 5.57 3.58 -7.26
C THR A 141 6.90 4.32 -7.08
N ARG A 142 7.13 4.87 -5.88
CA ARG A 142 8.37 5.61 -5.57
C ARG A 142 8.61 5.75 -4.06
N PRO A 143 9.84 6.07 -3.65
CA PRO A 143 10.12 6.54 -2.28
C PRO A 143 9.52 7.94 -2.04
N GLU A 144 9.55 8.41 -0.77
CA GLU A 144 9.23 9.80 -0.46
C GLU A 144 10.21 10.77 -1.14
N LEU A 145 9.68 11.90 -1.59
CA LEU A 145 10.44 12.99 -2.20
C LEU A 145 10.20 14.27 -1.41
N LYS A 146 11.22 15.10 -1.36
CA LYS A 146 11.12 16.49 -0.86
C LYS A 146 10.92 17.42 -2.05
N PHE A 147 10.02 18.37 -1.91
CA PHE A 147 9.72 19.35 -2.94
C PHE A 147 10.13 20.73 -2.45
N SER A 148 10.67 21.54 -3.34
CA SER A 148 11.09 22.91 -3.05
C SER A 148 9.92 23.90 -3.11
N SER A 149 8.83 23.51 -3.78
CA SER A 149 7.61 24.31 -3.91
C SER A 149 6.33 23.45 -3.94
N ILE A 150 5.20 24.11 -3.69
CA ILE A 150 3.87 23.48 -3.80
C ILE A 150 3.58 23.11 -5.26
N ASP A 151 4.02 23.91 -6.21
CA ASP A 151 3.80 23.64 -7.64
C ASP A 151 4.51 22.37 -8.11
N GLU A 152 5.76 22.15 -7.66
CA GLU A 152 6.48 20.89 -7.91
C GLU A 152 5.75 19.69 -7.29
N LEU A 153 5.25 19.83 -6.08
CA LEU A 153 4.44 18.79 -5.43
C LEU A 153 3.19 18.48 -6.25
N ILE A 154 2.44 19.49 -6.72
CA ILE A 154 1.22 19.30 -7.51
C ILE A 154 1.55 18.56 -8.80
N VAL A 155 2.60 18.97 -9.53
CA VAL A 155 3.04 18.31 -10.77
C VAL A 155 3.36 16.84 -10.49
N GLN A 156 4.05 16.54 -9.40
CA GLN A 156 4.38 15.15 -9.06
C GLN A 156 3.13 14.34 -8.66
N LEU A 157 2.20 14.92 -7.91
CA LEU A 157 0.96 14.24 -7.53
C LEU A 157 0.10 13.86 -8.75
N HIS A 158 0.07 14.68 -9.80
CA HIS A 158 -0.60 14.30 -11.05
C HIS A 158 0.06 13.10 -11.72
N LYS A 159 1.39 13.08 -11.82
CA LYS A 159 2.15 11.94 -12.37
C LYS A 159 1.91 10.67 -11.55
N ASP A 160 1.96 10.79 -10.24
CA ASP A 160 1.72 9.67 -9.33
C ASP A 160 0.29 9.10 -9.48
N ALA A 161 -0.71 9.97 -9.67
CA ALA A 161 -2.09 9.55 -9.88
C ALA A 161 -2.26 8.80 -11.21
N GLU A 162 -1.69 9.32 -12.31
CA GLU A 162 -1.71 8.67 -13.63
C GLU A 162 -1.00 7.30 -13.60
N GLU A 163 0.19 7.23 -12.98
CA GLU A 163 0.94 5.98 -12.83
C GLU A 163 0.17 4.97 -11.97
N THR A 164 -0.41 5.44 -10.86
CA THR A 164 -1.24 4.61 -9.96
C THR A 164 -2.43 4.01 -10.70
N GLU A 165 -3.16 4.81 -11.46
CA GLU A 165 -4.30 4.35 -12.24
C GLU A 165 -3.89 3.30 -13.28
N ALA A 166 -2.82 3.54 -14.02
CA ALA A 166 -2.31 2.59 -15.01
C ALA A 166 -1.91 1.24 -14.39
N ILE A 167 -1.22 1.27 -13.23
CA ILE A 167 -0.82 0.06 -12.48
C ILE A 167 -2.05 -0.75 -12.05
N LEU A 168 -3.06 -0.08 -11.47
CA LEU A 168 -4.24 -0.74 -10.93
C LEU A 168 -5.12 -1.32 -12.04
N LEU A 169 -5.29 -0.62 -13.16
CA LEU A 169 -6.00 -1.14 -14.33
C LEU A 169 -5.31 -2.39 -14.90
N ALA A 170 -3.97 -2.37 -15.00
CA ALA A 170 -3.21 -3.53 -15.45
C ALA A 170 -3.29 -4.71 -14.46
N SER A 171 -3.32 -4.44 -13.16
CA SER A 171 -3.50 -5.47 -12.12
C SER A 171 -4.88 -6.14 -12.24
N LYS A 172 -5.94 -5.35 -12.39
CA LYS A 172 -7.30 -5.85 -12.56
C LYS A 172 -7.46 -6.73 -13.80
N ALA A 173 -6.86 -6.32 -14.93
CA ALA A 173 -6.90 -7.11 -16.16
C ALA A 173 -6.26 -8.48 -15.99
N ARG A 174 -5.11 -8.55 -15.28
CA ARG A 174 -4.43 -9.82 -14.97
C ARG A 174 -5.27 -10.74 -14.09
N SER A 175 -5.92 -10.20 -13.07
CA SER A 175 -6.79 -10.98 -12.17
C SER A 175 -7.98 -11.59 -12.91
N ASN A 176 -8.63 -10.82 -13.78
CA ASN A 176 -9.76 -11.31 -14.59
C ASN A 176 -9.33 -12.45 -15.53
N GLN A 177 -8.17 -12.33 -16.20
CA GLN A 177 -7.63 -13.40 -17.06
C GLN A 177 -7.35 -14.70 -16.30
N GLN A 178 -6.83 -14.59 -15.06
CA GLN A 178 -6.57 -15.77 -14.23
C GLN A 178 -7.86 -16.45 -13.76
N GLU A 179 -8.93 -15.71 -13.50
CA GLU A 179 -10.24 -16.28 -13.15
C GLU A 179 -10.88 -16.98 -14.33
N GLU A 180 -10.75 -16.45 -15.56
CA GLU A 180 -11.25 -17.09 -16.77
C GLU A 180 -10.54 -18.41 -17.08
N LEU A 181 -9.23 -18.49 -16.84
CA LEU A 181 -8.44 -19.71 -17.07
C LEU A 181 -8.70 -20.82 -16.02
N ARG A 182 -9.36 -20.51 -14.92
CA ARG A 182 -9.71 -21.47 -13.85
C ARG A 182 -11.12 -22.08 -14.00
N LYS A 183 -11.91 -21.54 -14.92
CA LYS A 183 -13.27 -22.04 -15.26
C LYS A 183 -13.21 -23.05 -16.40
#